data_82202859dc0b6ea27094a6f3a2ca4a27
#
_entry.id   82202859dc0b6ea27094a6f3a2ca4a27
#
_cell.length_a   1.000
_cell.length_b   1.000
_cell.length_c   1.000
_cell.angle_alpha   90.00
_cell.angle_beta   90.00
_cell.angle_gamma   90.00
#
_symmetry.space_group_name_H-M   'P 1'
#
loop_
_entity.id
_entity.type
_entity.pdbx_description
1 polymer ?
#
loop_
_entity_poly.entity_id
_entity_poly.type
_entity_poly.pdbx_seq_one_letter_code
_entity_poly.pdbx_strand_id
1 'polypeptide(L)'
;TIWKKWKSGKPIFRSWTTYDSVPPSPLHVVRAYEHPKVNLNYYRAQRELLPLQGEGNLWLAGLYMHDIDCHESALVSAINITQKLDPTSGNLQRLTT
;
A
#
# COMPACT_ATOMS: atom_id res chain seq x y z
N THR A 1 -12.63 13.64 -4.70
CA THR A 1 -12.63 12.50 -5.62
C THR A 1 -13.46 11.37 -5.00
N ILE A 2 -14.48 10.91 -5.72
CA ILE A 2 -15.32 9.79 -5.26
C ILE A 2 -14.59 8.50 -5.63
N TRP A 3 -14.04 7.82 -4.65
CA TRP A 3 -13.27 6.60 -4.87
C TRP A 3 -14.11 5.33 -4.84
N LYS A 4 -15.24 5.35 -4.13
CA LYS A 4 -16.14 4.17 -4.03
C LYS A 4 -17.59 4.63 -3.87
N LYS A 5 -18.49 3.95 -4.55
CA LYS A 5 -19.92 4.02 -4.25
C LYS A 5 -20.19 3.19 -2.99
N TRP A 6 -20.36 3.85 -1.87
CA TRP A 6 -20.80 3.18 -0.64
C TRP A 6 -22.28 2.87 -0.75
N LYS A 7 -22.70 1.72 -0.23
CA LYS A 7 -24.13 1.30 -0.19
C LYS A 7 -25.01 2.17 0.71
N SER A 8 -24.44 3.17 1.36
CA SER A 8 -25.14 4.03 2.34
C SER A 8 -26.12 5.04 1.72
N GLY A 9 -26.20 5.16 0.41
CA GLY A 9 -27.05 6.16 -0.27
C GLY A 9 -26.60 7.61 -0.10
N LYS A 10 -25.63 7.90 0.75
CA LYS A 10 -25.05 9.23 0.95
C LYS A 10 -23.65 9.31 0.36
N PRO A 11 -23.29 10.39 -0.36
CA PRO A 11 -21.94 10.58 -0.88
C PRO A 11 -20.95 10.80 0.28
N ILE A 12 -19.85 10.05 0.24
CA ILE A 12 -18.71 10.27 1.16
C ILE A 12 -17.55 10.81 0.34
N PHE A 13 -17.01 11.93 0.76
CA PHE A 13 -15.90 12.60 0.11
C PHE A 13 -14.63 12.40 0.91
N ARG A 14 -13.52 12.17 0.20
CA ARG A 14 -12.17 12.19 0.74
C ARG A 14 -11.41 13.31 0.04
N SER A 15 -10.86 14.21 0.82
CA SER A 15 -10.04 15.32 0.33
C SER A 15 -8.61 15.15 0.83
N TRP A 16 -7.65 15.38 -0.06
CA TRP A 16 -6.26 15.55 0.30
C TRP A 16 -6.00 17.04 0.47
N THR A 17 -5.49 17.42 1.62
CA THR A 17 -5.16 18.81 1.94
C THR A 17 -3.70 18.89 2.36
N THR A 18 -3.01 19.94 1.97
CA THR A 18 -1.69 20.29 2.49
C THR A 18 -1.84 21.13 3.76
N TYR A 19 -0.77 21.30 4.49
CA TYR A 19 -0.78 22.07 5.75
C TYR A 19 -1.27 23.51 5.59
N ASP A 20 -1.09 24.10 4.40
CA ASP A 20 -1.48 25.49 4.11
C ASP A 20 -2.88 25.63 3.54
N SER A 21 -3.59 24.51 3.33
CA SER A 21 -4.94 24.56 2.75
C SER A 21 -6.02 24.61 3.82
N VAL A 22 -7.07 25.40 3.57
CA VAL A 22 -8.26 25.43 4.42
C VAL A 22 -8.97 24.07 4.28
N PRO A 23 -9.16 23.36 5.39
CA PRO A 23 -9.86 22.07 5.33
C PRO A 23 -11.34 22.27 4.98
N PRO A 24 -11.96 21.31 4.27
CA PRO A 24 -13.37 21.37 3.96
C PRO A 24 -14.23 21.31 5.24
N SER A 25 -15.42 21.90 5.20
CA SER A 25 -16.38 21.84 6.31
C SER A 25 -17.69 21.20 5.80
N PRO A 26 -18.34 20.30 6.58
CA PRO A 26 -17.92 19.78 7.87
C PRO A 26 -16.84 18.70 7.75
N LEU A 27 -15.97 18.60 8.75
CA LEU A 27 -15.00 17.54 8.89
C LEU A 27 -15.54 16.42 9.79
N HIS A 28 -15.50 15.18 9.33
CA HIS A 28 -15.84 14.01 10.14
C HIS A 28 -14.59 13.38 10.75
N VAL A 29 -13.52 13.26 9.97
CA VAL A 29 -12.25 12.66 10.40
C VAL A 29 -11.10 13.33 9.68
N VAL A 30 -10.01 13.58 10.42
CA VAL A 30 -8.72 14.01 9.88
C VAL A 30 -7.66 12.98 10.26
N ARG A 31 -6.81 12.63 9.31
CA ARG A 31 -5.63 11.79 9.51
C ARG A 31 -4.46 12.36 8.73
N ALA A 32 -3.33 12.45 9.40
CA ALA A 32 -2.06 12.73 8.74
C ALA A 32 -1.48 11.42 8.18
N TYR A 33 -1.00 11.49 6.95
CA TYR A 33 -0.30 10.38 6.29
C TYR A 33 0.98 10.89 5.67
N GLU A 34 2.01 10.09 5.78
CA GLU A 34 3.24 10.26 5.01
C GLU A 34 3.22 9.26 3.86
N HIS A 35 3.30 9.76 2.63
CA HIS A 35 3.38 8.94 1.44
C HIS A 35 4.77 9.02 0.83
N PRO A 36 5.35 7.93 0.37
CA PRO A 36 6.60 7.97 -0.36
C PRO A 36 6.41 8.75 -1.67
N LYS A 37 7.39 9.56 -2.01
CA LYS A 37 7.42 10.22 -3.32
C LYS A 37 7.84 9.21 -4.38
N VAL A 38 6.88 8.77 -5.20
CA VAL A 38 7.16 7.85 -6.31
C VAL A 38 7.93 8.58 -7.41
N ASN A 39 9.23 8.31 -7.49
CA ASN A 39 10.15 8.88 -8.48
C ASN A 39 11.26 7.85 -8.80
N LEU A 40 12.25 8.22 -9.58
CA LEU A 40 13.35 7.32 -9.94
C LEU A 40 14.11 6.75 -8.73
N ASN A 41 14.27 7.54 -7.67
CA ASN A 41 14.95 7.08 -6.45
C ASN A 41 14.12 6.06 -5.69
N TYR A 42 12.77 6.19 -5.71
CA TYR A 42 11.86 5.19 -5.16
C TYR A 42 12.08 3.82 -5.82
N TYR A 43 12.10 3.77 -7.16
CA TYR A 43 12.32 2.52 -7.90
C TYR A 43 13.75 1.97 -7.74
N ARG A 44 14.75 2.83 -7.63
CA ARG A 44 16.13 2.40 -7.33
C ARG A 44 16.21 1.75 -5.96
N ALA A 45 15.68 2.40 -4.90
CA ALA A 45 15.63 1.84 -3.56
C ALA A 45 14.90 0.50 -3.51
N GLN A 46 13.75 0.40 -4.20
CA GLN A 46 12.99 -0.84 -4.32
C GLN A 46 13.85 -1.98 -4.93
N ARG A 47 14.58 -1.69 -6.00
CA ARG A 47 15.48 -2.67 -6.64
C ARG A 47 16.64 -3.09 -5.74
N GLU A 48 17.15 -2.20 -4.91
CA GLU A 48 18.21 -2.49 -3.94
C GLU A 48 17.70 -3.32 -2.75
N LEU A 49 16.43 -3.13 -2.35
CA LEU A 49 15.81 -3.86 -1.26
C LEU A 49 15.41 -5.30 -1.65
N LEU A 50 15.02 -5.53 -2.89
CA LEU A 50 14.55 -6.84 -3.35
C LEU A 50 15.56 -7.99 -3.13
N PRO A 51 16.87 -7.84 -3.40
CA PRO A 51 17.86 -8.88 -3.13
C PRO A 51 18.04 -9.21 -1.65
N LEU A 52 17.69 -8.29 -0.74
CA LEU A 52 17.85 -8.48 0.70
C LEU A 52 16.73 -9.33 1.33
N GLN A 53 15.71 -9.68 0.54
CA GLN A 53 14.59 -10.50 1.03
C GLN A 53 15.04 -11.89 1.48
N GLY A 54 14.87 -12.17 2.76
CA GLY A 54 15.27 -13.43 3.39
C GLY A 54 16.69 -13.46 3.93
N GLU A 55 17.49 -12.43 3.70
CA GLU A 55 18.83 -12.31 4.26
C GLU A 55 18.74 -12.18 5.79
N GLY A 56 19.45 -13.05 6.50
CA GLY A 56 19.38 -13.09 7.97
C GLY A 56 17.96 -13.29 8.54
N ASN A 57 17.07 -13.95 7.82
CA ASN A 57 15.65 -14.09 8.18
C ASN A 57 14.86 -12.76 8.17
N LEU A 58 15.39 -11.69 7.59
CA LEU A 58 14.69 -10.43 7.45
C LEU A 58 13.81 -10.44 6.20
N TRP A 59 12.54 -10.12 6.39
CA TRP A 59 11.57 -10.01 5.31
C TRP A 59 10.90 -8.65 5.32
N LEU A 60 10.91 -7.98 4.17
CA LEU A 60 10.38 -6.64 3.99
C LEU A 60 9.06 -6.72 3.23
N ALA A 61 7.97 -6.30 3.84
CA ALA A 61 6.64 -6.23 3.23
C ALA A 61 6.10 -4.80 3.27
N GLY A 62 5.33 -4.45 2.27
CA GLY A 62 4.68 -3.15 2.20
C GLY A 62 4.58 -2.64 0.77
N LEU A 63 3.86 -1.55 0.61
CA LEU A 63 3.64 -0.93 -0.69
C LEU A 63 4.95 -0.53 -1.41
N TYR A 64 6.00 -0.22 -0.65
CA TYR A 64 7.31 0.17 -1.18
C TYR A 64 8.13 -0.99 -1.76
N MET A 65 7.68 -2.23 -1.58
CA MET A 65 8.38 -3.43 -2.08
C MET A 65 7.90 -3.91 -3.44
N HIS A 66 6.87 -3.30 -4.00
CA HIS A 66 6.33 -3.67 -5.32
C HIS A 66 5.70 -2.45 -6.00
N ASP A 67 6.07 -2.23 -7.27
CA ASP A 67 5.51 -1.22 -8.17
C ASP A 67 5.29 0.16 -7.51
N ILE A 68 4.06 0.66 -7.52
CA ILE A 68 3.70 1.99 -7.01
C ILE A 68 3.09 1.94 -5.60
N ASP A 69 2.93 3.11 -5.00
CA ASP A 69 2.29 3.29 -3.69
C ASP A 69 0.77 3.02 -3.75
N CYS A 70 0.37 1.76 -3.67
CA CYS A 70 -1.04 1.35 -3.62
C CYS A 70 -1.25 0.08 -2.78
N HIS A 71 -2.51 -0.20 -2.45
CA HIS A 71 -2.88 -1.40 -1.68
C HIS A 71 -2.46 -2.70 -2.36
N GLU A 72 -2.57 -2.75 -3.68
CA GLU A 72 -2.21 -3.91 -4.49
C GLU A 72 -0.72 -4.24 -4.33
N SER A 73 0.13 -3.22 -4.37
CA SER A 73 1.57 -3.38 -4.15
C SER A 73 1.90 -3.97 -2.78
N ALA A 74 1.20 -3.52 -1.74
CA ALA A 74 1.37 -4.09 -0.41
C ALA A 74 0.94 -5.56 -0.34
N LEU A 75 -0.19 -5.92 -0.97
CA LEU A 75 -0.67 -7.29 -1.04
C LEU A 75 0.29 -8.19 -1.82
N VAL A 76 0.72 -7.77 -2.99
CA VAL A 76 1.67 -8.53 -3.83
C VAL A 76 2.98 -8.75 -3.09
N SER A 77 3.49 -7.75 -2.38
CA SER A 77 4.72 -7.91 -1.59
C SER A 77 4.57 -9.00 -0.51
N ALA A 78 3.42 -9.04 0.17
CA ALA A 78 3.13 -10.07 1.17
C ALA A 78 2.97 -11.46 0.53
N ILE A 79 2.29 -11.57 -0.61
CA ILE A 79 2.17 -12.81 -1.38
C ILE A 79 3.55 -13.35 -1.75
N ASN A 80 4.43 -12.51 -2.29
CA ASN A 80 5.78 -12.90 -2.69
C ASN A 80 6.61 -13.48 -1.52
N ILE A 81 6.45 -12.92 -0.32
CA ILE A 81 7.09 -13.44 0.89
C ILE A 81 6.47 -14.78 1.28
N THR A 82 5.14 -14.86 1.32
CA THR A 82 4.43 -16.09 1.70
C THR A 82 4.76 -17.24 0.76
N GLN A 83 4.90 -16.99 -0.53
CA GLN A 83 5.33 -18.01 -1.52
C GLN A 83 6.71 -18.60 -1.20
N LYS A 84 7.60 -17.81 -0.59
CA LYS A 84 8.93 -18.27 -0.19
C LYS A 84 8.93 -19.00 1.16
N LEU A 85 8.12 -18.53 2.11
CA LEU A 85 8.08 -19.06 3.47
C LEU A 85 7.18 -20.29 3.60
N ASP A 86 6.00 -20.25 2.97
CA ASP A 86 5.01 -21.34 3.00
C ASP A 86 4.22 -21.38 1.68
N PRO A 87 4.80 -21.98 0.64
CA PRO A 87 4.16 -22.11 -0.67
C PRO A 87 2.89 -22.98 -0.65
N THR A 88 2.69 -23.75 0.42
CA THR A 88 1.54 -24.65 0.57
C THR A 88 0.36 -24.01 1.34
N SER A 89 0.51 -22.78 1.80
CA SER A 89 -0.51 -22.06 2.53
C SER A 89 -1.86 -22.02 1.80
N GLY A 90 -2.90 -22.53 2.43
CA GLY A 90 -4.25 -22.52 1.87
C GLY A 90 -4.81 -21.11 1.66
N ASN A 91 -4.35 -20.12 2.42
CA ASN A 91 -4.70 -18.72 2.20
C ASN A 91 -4.01 -18.16 0.95
N LEU A 92 -2.73 -18.49 0.75
CA LEU A 92 -2.00 -18.12 -0.45
C LEU A 92 -2.70 -18.67 -1.71
N GLN A 93 -3.04 -19.94 -1.72
CA GLN A 93 -3.74 -20.59 -2.84
C GLN A 93 -5.06 -19.89 -3.19
N ARG A 94 -5.82 -19.44 -2.20
CA ARG A 94 -7.09 -18.69 -2.42
C ARG A 94 -6.88 -17.29 -2.99
N LEU A 95 -5.73 -16.68 -2.77
CA LEU A 95 -5.42 -15.33 -3.26
C LEU A 95 -4.81 -15.34 -4.67
N THR A 96 -4.28 -16.48 -5.11
CA THR A 96 -3.56 -16.61 -6.39
C THR A 96 -4.35 -17.39 -7.46
N THR A 97 -5.55 -17.85 -7.14
CA THR A 97 -6.51 -18.47 -8.07
C THR A 97 -7.49 -17.42 -8.58
#